data_ce13e0949536cfe9601fddbe1b2f89e5
#
_entry.id   ce13e0949536cfe9601fddbe1b2f89e5
#
_cell.length_a   1.000
_cell.length_b   1.000
_cell.length_c   1.000
_cell.angle_alpha   90.00
_cell.angle_beta   90.00
_cell.angle_gamma   90.00
#
_symmetry.space_group_name_H-M   'P 1'
#
loop_
_entity.id
_entity.type
_entity.pdbx_description
1 polymer ?
#
loop_
_entity_poly.entity_id
_entity_poly.type
_entity_poly.pdbx_seq_one_letter_code
_entity_poly.pdbx_strand_id
1 'polypeptide(L)'
;HLRGKGRLSEEDIKLAMREVRLALLEADVSYKVVKDFVKTVSERAVGAEVLDSLTPAQQVIKIVSEELTALMGGANAKLTFASRPPTVVMMVGLQGACKTTNVAKLAGYLRKQGHRPLLTACDVYRPADITQLQVVGKQLNIPVFEMGQIDPVTIAQEAVKYAGDHGNDIVFLDT
;
A
#
# COMPACT_ATOMS: atom_id res chain seq x y z
N HIS A 1 -0.80 -21.57 -42.03
CA HIS A 1 -1.58 -20.32 -42.06
C HIS A 1 -1.25 -19.53 -40.80
N LEU A 2 -0.19 -18.74 -40.86
CA LEU A 2 0.07 -17.68 -39.88
C LEU A 2 -0.98 -16.59 -40.14
N ARG A 3 -2.10 -16.65 -39.44
CA ARG A 3 -3.00 -15.52 -39.34
C ARG A 3 -2.23 -14.45 -38.56
N GLY A 4 -1.83 -13.41 -39.27
CA GLY A 4 -1.25 -12.23 -38.66
C GLY A 4 -2.17 -11.78 -37.53
N LYS A 5 -1.62 -11.65 -36.34
CA LYS A 5 -2.35 -11.14 -35.21
C LYS A 5 -2.65 -9.69 -35.49
N GLY A 6 -3.94 -9.34 -35.43
CA GLY A 6 -4.40 -8.00 -35.74
C GLY A 6 -3.86 -6.98 -34.73
N ARG A 7 -3.93 -5.73 -35.12
CA ARG A 7 -3.75 -4.61 -34.18
C ARG A 7 -5.00 -4.48 -33.33
N LEU A 8 -4.84 -3.94 -32.10
CA LEU A 8 -5.98 -3.57 -31.26
C LEU A 8 -6.83 -2.53 -31.99
N SER A 9 -8.14 -2.79 -32.10
CA SER A 9 -9.07 -1.82 -32.67
C SER A 9 -9.39 -0.73 -31.63
N GLU A 10 -9.73 0.48 -32.11
CA GLU A 10 -10.15 1.57 -31.22
C GLU A 10 -11.41 1.20 -30.41
N GLU A 11 -12.29 0.41 -30.99
CA GLU A 11 -13.52 -0.06 -30.35
C GLU A 11 -13.25 -1.02 -29.20
N ASP A 12 -12.34 -1.99 -29.40
CA ASP A 12 -11.90 -2.91 -28.34
C ASP A 12 -11.27 -2.17 -27.17
N ILE A 13 -10.42 -1.18 -27.46
CA ILE A 13 -9.76 -0.34 -26.45
C ILE A 13 -10.81 0.48 -25.69
N LYS A 14 -11.77 1.06 -26.38
CA LYS A 14 -12.81 1.89 -25.78
C LYS A 14 -13.68 1.10 -24.81
N LEU A 15 -14.04 -0.12 -25.17
CA LEU A 15 -14.79 -1.04 -24.29
C LEU A 15 -13.98 -1.42 -23.07
N ALA A 16 -12.73 -1.84 -23.25
CA ALA A 16 -11.85 -2.21 -22.15
C ALA A 16 -11.60 -1.03 -21.19
N MET A 17 -11.38 0.17 -21.72
CA MET A 17 -11.14 1.36 -20.90
C MET A 17 -12.36 1.81 -20.12
N ARG A 18 -13.56 1.57 -20.62
CA ARG A 18 -14.78 1.81 -19.85
C ARG A 18 -14.84 0.96 -18.58
N GLU A 19 -14.51 -0.32 -18.68
CA GLU A 19 -14.48 -1.24 -17.55
C GLU A 19 -13.38 -0.87 -16.55
N VAL A 20 -12.18 -0.57 -17.05
CA VAL A 20 -11.05 -0.13 -16.22
C VAL A 20 -11.39 1.15 -15.46
N ARG A 21 -12.00 2.14 -16.14
CA ARG A 21 -12.43 3.39 -15.53
C ARG A 21 -13.43 3.16 -14.40
N LEU A 22 -14.43 2.33 -14.63
CA LEU A 22 -15.44 2.00 -13.61
C LEU A 22 -14.80 1.31 -12.41
N ALA A 23 -13.95 0.32 -12.64
CA ALA A 23 -13.26 -0.40 -11.57
C ALA A 23 -12.39 0.54 -10.70
N LEU A 24 -11.67 1.47 -11.31
CA LEU A 24 -10.84 2.44 -10.57
C LEU A 24 -11.70 3.43 -9.78
N LEU A 25 -12.81 3.90 -10.34
CA LEU A 25 -13.74 4.80 -9.62
C LEU A 25 -14.44 4.08 -8.46
N GLU A 26 -14.84 2.83 -8.63
CA GLU A 26 -15.40 2.00 -7.56
C GLU A 26 -14.38 1.74 -6.44
N ALA A 27 -13.09 1.72 -6.77
CA ALA A 27 -12.00 1.62 -5.81
C ALA A 27 -11.60 2.96 -5.17
N ASP A 28 -12.42 4.00 -5.31
CA ASP A 28 -12.18 5.35 -4.77
C ASP A 28 -10.91 6.05 -5.28
N VAL A 29 -10.45 5.68 -6.45
CA VAL A 29 -9.34 6.39 -7.10
C VAL A 29 -9.81 7.78 -7.54
N SER A 30 -9.00 8.81 -7.31
CA SER A 30 -9.29 10.19 -7.72
C SER A 30 -9.65 10.27 -9.21
N TYR A 31 -10.71 10.99 -9.53
CA TYR A 31 -11.18 11.16 -10.92
C TYR A 31 -10.09 11.68 -11.86
N LYS A 32 -9.27 12.62 -11.40
CA LYS A 32 -8.15 13.15 -12.19
C LYS A 32 -7.15 12.06 -12.52
N VAL A 33 -6.78 11.23 -11.54
CA VAL A 33 -5.85 10.11 -11.74
C VAL A 33 -6.45 9.09 -12.71
N VAL A 34 -7.71 8.74 -12.56
CA VAL A 34 -8.41 7.82 -13.46
C VAL A 34 -8.42 8.34 -14.89
N LYS A 35 -8.73 9.61 -15.08
CA LYS A 35 -8.77 10.26 -16.40
C LYS A 35 -7.40 10.21 -17.09
N ASP A 36 -6.36 10.60 -16.38
CA ASP A 36 -4.99 10.62 -16.91
C ASP A 36 -4.50 9.19 -17.21
N PHE A 37 -4.79 8.24 -16.34
CA PHE A 37 -4.46 6.83 -16.52
C PHE A 37 -5.13 6.23 -17.76
N VAL A 38 -6.44 6.39 -17.90
CA VAL A 38 -7.20 5.89 -19.06
C VAL A 38 -6.69 6.51 -20.36
N LYS A 39 -6.36 7.80 -20.35
CA LYS A 39 -5.77 8.48 -21.49
C LYS A 39 -4.43 7.84 -21.89
N THR A 40 -3.53 7.67 -20.95
CA THR A 40 -2.20 7.10 -21.19
C THR A 40 -2.28 5.67 -21.72
N VAL A 41 -3.12 4.82 -21.10
CA VAL A 41 -3.32 3.44 -21.57
C VAL A 41 -3.91 3.42 -22.98
N SER A 42 -4.91 4.27 -23.26
CA SER A 42 -5.54 4.35 -24.59
C SER A 42 -4.54 4.77 -25.65
N GLU A 43 -3.71 5.76 -25.40
CA GLU A 43 -2.67 6.23 -26.34
C GLU A 43 -1.64 5.13 -26.65
N ARG A 44 -1.24 4.36 -25.65
CA ARG A 44 -0.33 3.22 -25.84
C ARG A 44 -0.97 2.05 -26.58
N ALA A 45 -2.27 1.82 -26.35
CA ALA A 45 -2.98 0.68 -26.88
C ALA A 45 -3.42 0.89 -28.35
N VAL A 46 -3.68 2.13 -28.75
CA VAL A 46 -4.10 2.44 -30.14
C VAL A 46 -3.05 1.98 -31.15
N GLY A 47 -3.47 1.06 -32.03
CA GLY A 47 -2.60 0.51 -33.07
C GLY A 47 -1.45 -0.37 -32.57
N ALA A 48 -1.42 -0.72 -31.27
CA ALA A 48 -0.42 -1.65 -30.75
C ALA A 48 -0.57 -3.03 -31.40
N GLU A 49 0.57 -3.61 -31.77
CA GLU A 49 0.60 -4.97 -32.28
C GLU A 49 0.39 -5.95 -31.13
N VAL A 50 -0.46 -6.96 -31.37
CA VAL A 50 -0.66 -8.04 -30.42
C VAL A 50 0.53 -8.98 -30.48
N LEU A 51 1.21 -9.19 -29.38
CA LEU A 51 2.35 -10.10 -29.29
C LEU A 51 1.94 -11.55 -29.65
N ASP A 52 2.87 -12.31 -30.22
CA ASP A 52 2.62 -13.65 -30.72
C ASP A 52 2.04 -14.65 -29.72
N SER A 53 2.34 -14.44 -28.44
CA SER A 53 1.86 -15.27 -27.34
C SER A 53 0.58 -14.76 -26.67
N LEU A 54 0.02 -13.62 -27.11
CA LEU A 54 -1.10 -12.95 -26.45
C LEU A 54 -2.33 -12.85 -27.37
N THR A 55 -3.51 -12.85 -26.74
CA THR A 55 -4.75 -12.39 -27.37
C THR A 55 -4.84 -10.85 -27.29
N PRO A 56 -5.72 -10.20 -28.09
CA PRO A 56 -5.95 -8.76 -27.99
C PRO A 56 -6.30 -8.30 -26.56
N ALA A 57 -7.14 -9.04 -25.85
CA ALA A 57 -7.51 -8.75 -24.46
C ALA A 57 -6.30 -8.84 -23.52
N GLN A 58 -5.46 -9.85 -23.67
CA GLN A 58 -4.24 -10.00 -22.87
C GLN A 58 -3.24 -8.88 -23.15
N GLN A 59 -3.16 -8.39 -24.38
CA GLN A 59 -2.32 -7.23 -24.72
C GLN A 59 -2.77 -5.96 -24.00
N VAL A 60 -4.08 -5.70 -23.93
CA VAL A 60 -4.63 -4.58 -23.15
C VAL A 60 -4.31 -4.74 -21.65
N ILE A 61 -4.52 -5.92 -21.11
CA ILE A 61 -4.20 -6.22 -19.68
C ILE A 61 -2.71 -5.98 -19.41
N LYS A 62 -1.83 -6.38 -20.30
CA LYS A 62 -0.38 -6.12 -20.17
C LYS A 62 -0.08 -4.62 -20.09
N ILE A 63 -0.64 -3.82 -21.00
CA ILE A 63 -0.45 -2.36 -21.00
C ILE A 63 -1.00 -1.74 -19.72
N VAL A 64 -2.19 -2.14 -19.27
CA VAL A 64 -2.79 -1.69 -18.00
C VAL A 64 -1.88 -2.04 -16.83
N SER A 65 -1.36 -3.25 -16.75
CA SER A 65 -0.45 -3.69 -15.69
C SER A 65 0.84 -2.87 -15.65
N GLU A 66 1.43 -2.62 -16.80
CA GLU A 66 2.64 -1.79 -16.92
C GLU A 66 2.41 -0.35 -16.48
N GLU A 67 1.28 0.25 -16.89
CA GLU A 67 0.93 1.62 -16.50
C GLU A 67 0.54 1.72 -15.02
N LEU A 68 -0.12 0.72 -14.43
CA LEU A 68 -0.36 0.66 -13.00
C LEU A 68 0.95 0.58 -12.22
N THR A 69 1.87 -0.24 -12.69
CA THR A 69 3.21 -0.35 -12.08
C THR A 69 3.95 0.98 -12.12
N ALA A 70 3.92 1.68 -13.26
CA ALA A 70 4.52 3.00 -13.39
C ALA A 70 3.86 4.05 -12.46
N LEU A 71 2.53 4.02 -12.37
CA LEU A 71 1.77 4.90 -11.48
C LEU A 71 2.12 4.66 -10.00
N MET A 72 2.38 3.41 -9.62
CA MET A 72 2.79 3.02 -8.27
C MET A 72 4.26 3.31 -7.96
N GLY A 73 5.03 3.83 -8.92
CA GLY A 73 6.42 4.22 -8.75
C GLY A 73 7.45 3.33 -9.45
N GLY A 74 7.05 2.21 -10.04
CA GLY A 74 7.91 1.33 -10.84
C GLY A 74 8.91 0.48 -10.08
N ALA A 75 9.43 0.95 -8.96
CA ALA A 75 10.42 0.24 -8.13
C ALA A 75 10.01 0.23 -6.65
N ASN A 76 10.47 -0.78 -5.93
CA ASN A 76 10.26 -0.86 -4.49
C ASN A 76 11.02 0.25 -3.76
N ALA A 77 10.30 1.11 -3.03
CA ALA A 77 10.90 2.10 -2.14
C ALA A 77 11.23 1.44 -0.79
N LYS A 78 12.49 1.53 -0.38
CA LYS A 78 12.93 1.07 0.93
C LYS A 78 12.60 2.10 2.01
N LEU A 79 12.37 1.62 3.24
CA LEU A 79 12.27 2.52 4.38
C LEU A 79 13.59 3.27 4.59
N THR A 80 13.48 4.56 4.84
CA THR A 80 14.60 5.40 5.26
C THR A 80 14.54 5.56 6.77
N PHE A 81 15.69 5.40 7.43
CA PHE A 81 15.77 5.50 8.87
C PHE A 81 16.29 6.89 9.28
N ALA A 82 15.73 7.42 10.36
CA ALA A 82 16.16 8.69 10.92
C ALA A 82 17.62 8.60 11.40
N SER A 83 18.37 9.68 11.25
CA SER A 83 19.74 9.78 11.78
C SER A 83 19.80 9.74 13.30
N ARG A 84 18.72 10.18 13.96
CA ARG A 84 18.53 10.06 15.42
C ARG A 84 17.31 9.18 15.69
N PRO A 85 17.49 8.01 16.33
CA PRO A 85 16.37 7.15 16.73
C PRO A 85 15.43 7.86 17.74
N PRO A 86 14.14 7.50 17.73
CA PRO A 86 13.51 6.50 16.89
C PRO A 86 13.11 7.03 15.52
N THR A 87 13.08 6.16 14.53
CA THR A 87 12.34 6.38 13.27
C THR A 87 10.86 6.20 13.54
N VAL A 88 10.04 7.15 13.13
CA VAL A 88 8.58 7.08 13.31
C VAL A 88 7.91 6.74 11.98
N VAL A 89 7.12 5.68 11.97
CA VAL A 89 6.36 5.21 10.82
C VAL A 89 4.87 5.23 11.16
N MET A 90 4.11 6.09 10.50
CA MET A 90 2.66 6.14 10.66
C MET A 90 1.98 5.26 9.61
N MET A 91 1.14 4.34 10.06
CA MET A 91 0.32 3.52 9.18
C MET A 91 -0.99 4.25 8.90
N VAL A 92 -1.22 4.59 7.65
CA VAL A 92 -2.39 5.36 7.21
C VAL A 92 -3.20 4.57 6.19
N GLY A 93 -4.51 4.60 6.33
CA GLY A 93 -5.43 3.93 5.41
C GLY A 93 -6.85 3.87 5.96
N LEU A 94 -7.80 3.59 5.09
CA LEU A 94 -9.19 3.38 5.47
C LEU A 94 -9.35 2.14 6.35
N GLN A 95 -10.51 2.02 6.98
CA GLN A 95 -10.90 0.82 7.71
C GLN A 95 -10.87 -0.39 6.76
N GLY A 96 -10.37 -1.53 7.25
CA GLY A 96 -10.21 -2.73 6.43
C GLY A 96 -9.01 -2.73 5.48
N ALA A 97 -8.19 -1.67 5.48
CA ALA A 97 -6.96 -1.60 4.70
C ALA A 97 -5.81 -2.46 5.27
N CYS A 98 -6.11 -3.34 6.21
CA CYS A 98 -5.15 -4.27 6.83
C CYS A 98 -3.92 -3.58 7.47
N LYS A 99 -4.09 -2.38 8.03
CA LYS A 99 -2.99 -1.63 8.66
C LYS A 99 -2.30 -2.44 9.75
N THR A 100 -3.05 -2.92 10.73
CA THR A 100 -2.53 -3.69 11.88
C THR A 100 -1.82 -4.97 11.43
N THR A 101 -2.36 -5.69 10.45
CA THR A 101 -1.72 -6.89 9.91
C THR A 101 -0.38 -6.57 9.22
N ASN A 102 -0.34 -5.49 8.45
CA ASN A 102 0.86 -5.10 7.72
C ASN A 102 1.92 -4.51 8.64
N VAL A 103 1.53 -3.71 9.64
CA VAL A 103 2.48 -3.21 10.63
C VAL A 103 3.14 -4.35 11.40
N ALA A 104 2.38 -5.36 11.75
CA ALA A 104 2.90 -6.55 12.42
C ALA A 104 3.95 -7.28 11.58
N LYS A 105 3.63 -7.52 10.31
CA LYS A 105 4.55 -8.18 9.37
C LYS A 105 5.81 -7.36 9.16
N LEU A 106 5.68 -6.04 8.98
CA LEU A 106 6.81 -5.14 8.76
C LEU A 106 7.69 -5.05 10.01
N ALA A 107 7.10 -4.90 11.19
CA ALA A 107 7.83 -4.89 12.45
C ALA A 107 8.57 -6.22 12.70
N GLY A 108 7.92 -7.35 12.44
CA GLY A 108 8.55 -8.66 12.53
C GLY A 108 9.72 -8.85 11.55
N TYR A 109 9.57 -8.35 10.33
CA TYR A 109 10.65 -8.35 9.34
C TYR A 109 11.84 -7.51 9.78
N LEU A 110 11.61 -6.29 10.23
CA LEU A 110 12.66 -5.38 10.71
C LEU A 110 13.34 -5.90 11.99
N ARG A 111 12.59 -6.53 12.87
CA ARG A 111 13.16 -7.16 14.07
C ARG A 111 14.16 -8.26 13.70
N LYS A 112 13.87 -9.07 12.69
CA LYS A 112 14.81 -10.09 12.18
C LYS A 112 16.09 -9.48 11.62
N GLN A 113 16.05 -8.22 11.20
CA GLN A 113 17.22 -7.46 10.72
C GLN A 113 17.99 -6.74 11.84
N GLY A 114 17.63 -6.95 13.08
CA GLY A 114 18.32 -6.37 14.24
C GLY A 114 17.71 -5.05 14.74
N HIS A 115 16.60 -4.59 14.16
CA HIS A 115 15.87 -3.43 14.67
C HIS A 115 15.06 -3.78 15.93
N ARG A 116 14.74 -2.77 16.71
CA ARG A 116 13.95 -2.86 17.95
C ARG A 116 12.66 -2.06 17.82
N PRO A 117 11.66 -2.59 17.09
CA PRO A 117 10.40 -1.88 16.85
C PRO A 117 9.55 -1.79 18.13
N LEU A 118 8.79 -0.70 18.21
CA LEU A 118 7.69 -0.50 19.15
C LEU A 118 6.40 -0.34 18.34
N LEU A 119 5.37 -1.09 18.67
CA LEU A 119 4.03 -0.91 18.10
C LEU A 119 3.23 0.03 19.01
N THR A 120 2.49 0.96 18.42
CA THR A 120 1.69 1.94 19.16
C THR A 120 0.25 1.92 18.71
N ALA A 121 -0.67 1.68 19.64
CA ALA A 121 -2.11 1.69 19.37
C ALA A 121 -2.66 3.12 19.39
N CYS A 122 -2.86 3.71 18.21
CA CYS A 122 -3.41 5.06 18.05
C CYS A 122 -4.87 5.08 17.57
N ASP A 123 -5.46 3.95 17.15
CA ASP A 123 -6.89 3.87 16.88
C ASP A 123 -7.66 3.72 18.20
N VAL A 124 -7.99 4.88 18.77
CA VAL A 124 -8.69 4.94 20.07
C VAL A 124 -10.20 4.78 19.96
N TYR A 125 -10.73 4.81 18.74
CA TYR A 125 -12.18 4.70 18.50
C TYR A 125 -12.65 3.25 18.51
N ARG A 126 -11.73 2.29 18.48
CA ARG A 126 -12.01 0.85 18.44
C ARG A 126 -11.18 0.10 19.46
N PRO A 127 -11.75 -0.18 20.65
CA PRO A 127 -11.05 -0.96 21.69
C PRO A 127 -10.55 -2.32 21.21
N ALA A 128 -11.27 -2.96 20.28
CA ALA A 128 -10.88 -4.24 19.70
C ALA A 128 -9.55 -4.17 18.93
N ASP A 129 -9.25 -3.03 18.29
CA ASP A 129 -8.02 -2.84 17.52
C ASP A 129 -6.79 -2.74 18.44
N ILE A 130 -6.96 -2.12 19.62
CA ILE A 130 -5.92 -2.10 20.67
C ILE A 130 -5.59 -3.52 21.12
N THR A 131 -6.61 -4.31 21.42
CA THR A 131 -6.46 -5.70 21.84
C THR A 131 -5.82 -6.56 20.73
N GLN A 132 -6.23 -6.37 19.49
CA GLN A 132 -5.66 -7.07 18.35
C GLN A 132 -4.17 -6.77 18.20
N LEU A 133 -3.76 -5.51 18.30
CA LEU A 133 -2.36 -5.11 18.23
C LEU A 133 -1.54 -5.73 19.37
N GLN A 134 -2.07 -5.77 20.57
CA GLN A 134 -1.44 -6.41 21.73
C GLN A 134 -1.22 -7.91 21.50
N VAL A 135 -2.22 -8.62 20.99
CA VAL A 135 -2.13 -10.06 20.65
C VAL A 135 -1.02 -10.29 19.62
N VAL A 136 -1.02 -9.53 18.55
CA VAL A 136 -0.01 -9.64 17.49
C VAL A 136 1.39 -9.32 18.01
N GLY A 137 1.53 -8.25 18.78
CA GLY A 137 2.80 -7.89 19.41
C GLY A 137 3.35 -9.02 20.29
N LYS A 138 2.50 -9.62 21.09
CA LYS A 138 2.88 -10.78 21.93
C LYS A 138 3.32 -11.98 21.10
N GLN A 139 2.62 -12.29 20.01
CA GLN A 139 2.99 -13.39 19.11
C GLN A 139 4.35 -13.19 18.46
N LEU A 140 4.69 -11.94 18.12
CA LEU A 140 5.97 -11.58 17.50
C LEU A 140 7.07 -11.23 18.50
N ASN A 141 6.75 -11.23 19.80
CA ASN A 141 7.63 -10.75 20.86
C ASN A 141 8.12 -9.31 20.62
N ILE A 142 7.18 -8.45 20.21
CA ILE A 142 7.38 -7.01 19.98
C ILE A 142 6.55 -6.24 21.00
N PRO A 143 7.12 -5.26 21.73
CA PRO A 143 6.38 -4.48 22.70
C PRO A 143 5.31 -3.62 22.02
N VAL A 144 4.17 -3.50 22.69
CA VAL A 144 3.06 -2.64 22.29
C VAL A 144 2.84 -1.57 23.33
N PHE A 145 2.88 -0.33 22.89
CA PHE A 145 2.56 0.84 23.70
C PHE A 145 1.10 1.23 23.49
N GLU A 146 0.38 1.37 24.58
CA GLU A 146 -1.02 1.81 24.54
C GLU A 146 -1.32 2.67 25.78
N MET A 147 -2.25 3.59 25.66
CA MET A 147 -2.72 4.46 26.75
C MET A 147 -4.25 4.49 26.84
N GLY A 148 -4.92 3.44 26.32
CA GLY A 148 -6.37 3.40 26.27
C GLY A 148 -6.95 4.41 25.26
N GLN A 149 -8.16 4.88 25.57
CA GLN A 149 -8.93 5.76 24.66
C GLN A 149 -8.75 7.23 25.03
N ILE A 150 -7.54 7.74 24.88
CA ILE A 150 -7.21 9.16 25.05
C ILE A 150 -6.83 9.80 23.73
N ASP A 151 -6.41 11.05 23.72
CA ASP A 151 -6.01 11.76 22.50
C ASP A 151 -4.89 11.03 21.75
N PRO A 152 -5.08 10.67 20.47
CA PRO A 152 -4.10 9.94 19.68
C PRO A 152 -2.76 10.67 19.51
N VAL A 153 -2.78 11.99 19.47
CA VAL A 153 -1.57 12.81 19.37
C VAL A 153 -0.71 12.65 20.61
N THR A 154 -1.35 12.69 21.79
CA THR A 154 -0.68 12.44 23.08
C THR A 154 -0.09 11.03 23.12
N ILE A 155 -0.83 10.01 22.67
CA ILE A 155 -0.33 8.64 22.61
C ILE A 155 0.92 8.56 21.73
N ALA A 156 0.89 9.17 20.55
CA ALA A 156 2.03 9.17 19.63
C ALA A 156 3.26 9.85 20.23
N GLN A 157 3.10 11.00 20.89
CA GLN A 157 4.18 11.72 21.56
C GLN A 157 4.79 10.90 22.69
N GLU A 158 3.97 10.32 23.55
CA GLU A 158 4.42 9.48 24.67
C GLU A 158 5.08 8.19 24.18
N ALA A 159 4.62 7.61 23.07
CA ALA A 159 5.24 6.44 22.46
C ALA A 159 6.66 6.73 21.96
N VAL A 160 6.87 7.88 21.32
CA VAL A 160 8.20 8.30 20.85
C VAL A 160 9.14 8.50 22.04
N LYS A 161 8.67 9.14 23.11
CA LYS A 161 9.43 9.30 24.36
C LYS A 161 9.76 7.96 24.99
N TYR A 162 8.78 7.07 25.11
CA TYR A 162 8.96 5.70 25.61
C TYR A 162 10.03 4.95 24.82
N ALA A 163 9.98 5.03 23.50
CA ALA A 163 10.95 4.38 22.62
C ALA A 163 12.38 4.89 22.88
N GLY A 164 12.56 6.19 23.04
CA GLY A 164 13.84 6.80 23.40
C GLY A 164 14.38 6.28 24.73
N ASP A 165 13.53 6.18 25.75
CA ASP A 165 13.89 5.72 27.09
C ASP A 165 14.17 4.20 27.14
N HIS A 166 13.58 3.40 26.26
CA HIS A 166 13.67 1.94 26.24
C HIS A 166 14.55 1.38 25.11
N GLY A 167 15.16 2.26 24.33
CA GLY A 167 16.09 1.84 23.26
C GLY A 167 15.41 1.24 22.03
N ASN A 168 14.11 1.52 21.80
CA ASN A 168 13.47 1.18 20.54
C ASN A 168 13.91 2.15 19.44
N ASP A 169 14.32 1.62 18.31
CA ASP A 169 14.84 2.44 17.19
C ASP A 169 13.80 2.76 16.12
N ILE A 170 12.66 2.08 16.16
CA ILE A 170 11.53 2.32 15.26
C ILE A 170 10.23 2.32 16.09
N VAL A 171 9.37 3.31 15.82
CA VAL A 171 8.02 3.41 16.39
C VAL A 171 7.02 3.33 15.25
N PHE A 172 6.13 2.35 15.31
CA PHE A 172 4.99 2.24 14.41
C PHE A 172 3.75 2.82 15.08
N LEU A 173 3.13 3.79 14.45
CA LEU A 173 1.85 4.36 14.87
C LEU A 173 0.73 3.69 14.06
N ASP A 174 -0.03 2.79 14.66
CA ASP A 174 -1.18 2.12 14.04
C ASP A 174 -2.42 2.95 14.29
N THR A 175 -2.90 3.65 13.24
CA THR A 175 -4.02 4.61 13.30
C THR A 175 -5.32 4.05 12.80
#